data_ebda515f6aaf3d2543232aea5c905bc2
#
_entry.id   ebda515f6aaf3d2543232aea5c905bc2
#
_cell.length_a   1.000
_cell.length_b   1.000
_cell.length_c   1.000
_cell.angle_alpha   90.00
_cell.angle_beta   90.00
_cell.angle_gamma   90.00
#
_symmetry.space_group_name_H-M   'P 1'
#
loop_
_entity.id
_entity.type
_entity.pdbx_description
1 polymer ?
#
loop_
_entity_poly.entity_id
_entity_poly.type
_entity_poly.pdbx_seq_one_letter_code
_entity_poly.pdbx_strand_id
1 'polypeptide(L)' 'MLEIGSLVDGKYKILNKVGQGGMSVVYMAINEKANKRAELLRQQ' A
#
# COMPACT_ATOMS: atom_id res chain seq x y z
N MET A 1 -1.82 -6.21 9.05
CA MET A 1 -2.13 -6.24 7.60
C MET A 1 -2.93 -5.02 7.21
N LEU A 2 -2.56 -4.40 6.11
CA LEU A 2 -3.29 -3.24 5.59
C LEU A 2 -4.50 -3.70 4.80
N GLU A 3 -5.58 -2.96 4.91
CA GLU A 3 -6.79 -3.27 4.17
C GLU A 3 -6.93 -2.40 2.95
N ILE A 4 -7.52 -2.95 1.89
CA ILE A 4 -7.80 -2.20 0.67
C ILE A 4 -8.74 -1.04 1.02
N GLY A 5 -8.41 0.14 0.53
CA GLY A 5 -9.16 1.35 0.81
C GLY A 5 -8.71 2.13 2.01
N SER A 6 -7.81 1.56 2.84
CA SER A 6 -7.31 2.28 4.00
C SER A 6 -6.24 3.30 3.61
N LEU A 7 -6.03 4.29 4.47
CA LEU A 7 -5.01 5.31 4.27
C LEU A 7 -3.79 5.02 5.12
N VAL A 8 -2.62 5.18 4.52
CA VAL A 8 -1.34 5.08 5.21
C VAL A 8 -0.72 6.47 5.25
N ASP A 9 -0.35 6.92 6.45
CA ASP A 9 0.20 8.26 6.67
C ASP A 9 -0.71 9.38 6.18
N GLY A 10 -2.00 9.10 6.06
CA GLY A 10 -2.95 10.09 5.57
C GLY A 10 -2.75 10.48 4.12
N LYS A 11 -1.90 9.76 3.39
CA LYS A 11 -1.53 10.10 2.02
C LYS A 11 -1.81 9.01 1.02
N TYR A 12 -1.53 7.75 1.37
CA TYR A 12 -1.53 6.65 0.42
C TYR A 12 -2.74 5.77 0.66
N LYS A 13 -3.60 5.69 -0.31
CA LYS A 13 -4.75 4.80 -0.26
C LYS A 13 -4.35 3.45 -0.83
N ILE A 14 -4.56 2.40 -0.08
CA ILE A 14 -4.21 1.05 -0.49
C ILE A 14 -5.18 0.58 -1.56
N LEU A 15 -4.66 0.21 -2.72
CA LEU A 15 -5.46 -0.26 -3.84
C LEU A 15 -5.57 -1.78 -3.86
N ASN A 16 -4.45 -2.46 -3.69
CA ASN A 16 -4.45 -3.92 -3.69
C ASN A 16 -3.12 -4.43 -3.18
N LYS A 17 -3.09 -5.74 -2.88
CA LYS A 17 -1.87 -6.43 -2.52
C LYS A 17 -1.26 -7.00 -3.80
N VAL A 18 -0.01 -6.66 -4.09
CA VAL A 18 0.63 -7.08 -5.32
C VAL A 18 1.68 -8.16 -5.12
N GLY A 19 2.08 -8.42 -3.89
CA GLY A 19 3.05 -9.48 -3.63
C GLY A 19 3.11 -9.83 -2.17
N GLN A 20 3.57 -11.04 -1.89
CA GLN A 20 3.78 -11.50 -0.54
C GLN A 20 4.91 -12.51 -0.55
N GLY A 21 5.88 -12.31 0.31
CA GLY A 21 7.00 -13.23 0.42
C GLY A 21 7.51 -13.23 1.84
N GLY A 22 7.78 -14.41 2.36
CA GLY A 22 8.39 -14.56 3.65
C GLY A 22 7.77 -13.68 4.73
N MET A 23 8.49 -12.66 5.13
CA MET A 23 8.11 -11.80 6.24
C MET A 23 7.57 -10.44 5.81
N SER A 24 7.25 -10.29 4.53
CA SER A 24 6.80 -8.99 4.06
C SER A 24 5.66 -9.11 3.05
N VAL A 25 4.94 -8.02 2.89
CA VAL A 25 3.85 -7.89 1.93
C VAL A 25 4.05 -6.57 1.20
N VAL A 26 3.85 -6.60 -0.12
CA VAL A 26 3.95 -5.40 -0.95
C VAL A 26 2.54 -4.99 -1.37
N TYR A 27 2.20 -3.75 -1.14
CA TYR A 27 0.90 -3.18 -1.50
C TYR A 27 1.08 -2.12 -2.57
N MET A 28 0.15 -2.09 -3.51
CA MET A 28 0.04 -0.97 -4.43
C MET A 28 -0.87 0.08 -3.79
N ALA A 29 -0.41 1.31 -3.79
CA ALA A 29 -1.15 2.41 -3.20
C ALA A 29 -1.09 3.63 -4.10
N ILE A 30 -2.00 4.56 -3.87
CA ILE A 30 -2.02 5.80 -4.63
C ILE A 30 -2.03 6.99 -3.68
N ASN A 31 -1.19 7.98 -3.99
CA ASN A 31 -1.26 9.28 -3.35
C ASN A 31 -2.24 10.12 -4.15
N GLU A 32 -3.44 10.26 -3.64
CA GLU A 32 -4.51 10.92 -4.39
C GLU A 32 -4.24 12.40 -4.64
N LYS A 33 -3.56 13.05 -3.72
CA LYS A 33 -3.24 14.47 -3.90
C LYS A 33 -2.24 14.69 -5.01
N ALA A 34 -1.25 13.82 -5.09
CA ALA A 34 -0.22 13.90 -6.13
C ALA A 34 -0.59 13.09 -7.37
N ASN A 35 -1.65 12.30 -7.29
CA ASN A 35 -2.09 11.40 -8.37
C ASN A 35 -0.95 10.50 -8.84
N LYS A 36 -0.22 9.94 -7.88
CA LYS A 36 0.91 9.05 -8.15
C LYS A 36 0.77 7.76 -7.40
N ARG A 37 1.11 6.66 -8.07
CA ARG A 37 1.10 5.34 -7.45
C ARG A 37 2.46 5.02 -6.86
N ALA A 38 2.44 4.20 -5.82
CA ALA A 38 3.66 3.75 -5.16
C ALA A 38 3.46 2.35 -4.63
N GLU A 39 4.56 1.62 -4.52
CA GLU A 39 4.55 0.32 -3.87
C GLU A 39 5.01 0.50 -2.43
N LEU A 40 4.24 -0.06 -1.51
CA LEU A 40 4.54 0.04 -0.10
C LEU A 40 4.89 -1.35 0.43
N LEU A 41 6.07 -1.47 1.01
CA LEU A 41 6.55 -2.71 1.60
C LEU A 41 6.27 -2.68 3.09
N ARG A 42 5.55 -3.69 3.58
CA ARG A 42 5.24 -3.81 5.01
C ARG A 42 5.69 -5.16 5.51
N GLN A 43 6.27 -5.18 6.69
CA GLN A 43 6.62 -6.43 7.35
C GLN A 43 5.38 -7.01 8.02
N GLN A 44 5.27 -8.32 7.94
CA GLN A 44 4.19 -9.04 8.59
C GLN A 44 4.48 -9.27 10.06
#